data_3c7a78e80396bcef1049dc17bdb82a4e
#
_entry.id   3c7a78e80396bcef1049dc17bdb82a4e
#
_cell.length_a   1.000
_cell.length_b   1.000
_cell.length_c   1.000
_cell.angle_alpha   90.00
_cell.angle_beta   90.00
_cell.angle_gamma   90.00
#
_symmetry.space_group_name_H-M   'P 1'
#
loop_
_entity.id
_entity.type
_entity.pdbx_description
1 polymer ?
#
loop_
_entity_poly.entity_id
_entity_poly.type
_entity_poly.pdbx_seq_one_letter_code
_entity_poly.pdbx_strand_id
1 'polypeptide(L)'
;MEKVDEAALAHALSVVFLNMMFKIKGGIFMSLKFAILTAGNIAGAMARTVSQMKGEGIECYAIAARSLERAKALAYENGFSIAYGSYKALFEDKEVDLVYVASPHSHHYEHAKAALEHGKHVLCEKPMTVNEEQAKELFALAKERGLLLTEATWTRFMPFVPALQE
;
A
#
# COMPACT_ATOMS: atom_id res chain seq x y z
N MET A 1 -16.45 10.96 -13.22
CA MET A 1 -15.36 10.24 -12.52
C MET A 1 -14.43 11.32 -11.98
N GLU A 2 -14.55 11.61 -10.69
CA GLU A 2 -13.76 12.64 -10.01
C GLU A 2 -12.27 12.29 -10.14
N LYS A 3 -11.48 13.27 -10.55
CA LYS A 3 -10.01 13.12 -10.53
C LYS A 3 -9.61 12.98 -9.06
N VAL A 4 -8.97 11.89 -8.72
CA VAL A 4 -8.31 11.72 -7.42
C VAL A 4 -7.32 12.89 -7.30
N ASP A 5 -7.47 13.68 -6.25
CA ASP A 5 -6.49 14.75 -5.94
C ASP A 5 -5.18 14.08 -5.52
N GLU A 6 -4.25 14.01 -6.49
CA GLU A 6 -2.97 13.34 -6.31
C GLU A 6 -2.11 14.05 -5.23
N ALA A 7 -2.28 15.35 -5.04
CA ALA A 7 -1.57 16.09 -4.00
C ALA A 7 -2.09 15.76 -2.60
N ALA A 8 -3.41 15.65 -2.43
CA ALA A 8 -4.02 15.22 -1.18
C ALA A 8 -3.68 13.77 -0.85
N LEU A 9 -3.64 12.90 -1.86
CA LEU A 9 -3.22 11.51 -1.70
C LEU A 9 -1.73 11.42 -1.31
N ALA A 10 -0.86 12.23 -1.93
CA ALA A 10 0.56 12.30 -1.60
C ALA A 10 0.77 12.76 -0.16
N HIS A 11 0.07 13.82 0.27
CA HIS A 11 0.16 14.31 1.65
C HIS A 11 -0.34 13.26 2.67
N ALA A 12 -1.47 12.63 2.40
CA ALA A 12 -2.01 11.56 3.23
C ALA A 12 -1.02 10.39 3.37
N LEU A 13 -0.39 10.01 2.26
CA LEU A 13 0.60 8.94 2.23
C LEU A 13 1.87 9.34 2.98
N SER A 14 2.38 10.56 2.79
CA SER A 14 3.57 11.05 3.51
C SER A 14 3.39 10.92 5.02
N VAL A 15 2.23 11.31 5.56
CA VAL A 15 1.93 11.19 7.00
C VAL A 15 1.83 9.73 7.44
N VAL A 16 1.16 8.87 6.66
CA VAL A 16 1.05 7.43 6.95
C VAL A 16 2.43 6.78 6.88
N PHE A 17 3.20 7.05 5.85
CA PHE A 17 4.53 6.48 5.65
C PHE A 17 5.54 6.95 6.70
N LEU A 18 5.54 8.24 7.07
CA LEU A 18 6.43 8.76 8.10
C LEU A 18 6.17 8.06 9.45
N ASN A 19 4.89 7.90 9.82
CA ASN A 19 4.50 7.16 11.03
C ASN A 19 4.84 5.67 10.95
N MET A 20 4.68 5.05 9.77
CA MET A 20 5.03 3.64 9.55
C MET A 20 6.55 3.44 9.62
N MET A 21 7.34 4.28 8.96
CA MET A 21 8.80 4.21 8.99
C MET A 21 9.35 4.31 10.41
N PHE A 22 8.81 5.21 11.22
CA PHE A 22 9.22 5.36 12.62
C PHE A 22 8.95 4.10 13.44
N LYS A 23 7.84 3.41 13.17
CA LYS A 23 7.46 2.16 13.85
C LYS A 23 8.20 0.92 13.33
N ILE A 24 8.45 0.84 12.01
CA ILE A 24 9.00 -0.36 11.36
C ILE A 24 10.52 -0.45 11.57
N LYS A 25 11.24 0.64 11.45
CA LYS A 25 12.73 0.63 11.37
C LYS A 25 13.43 1.31 12.56
N GLY A 26 12.71 1.59 13.66
CA GLY A 26 13.34 2.08 14.91
C GLY A 26 14.19 3.34 14.75
N GLY A 27 13.85 4.21 13.79
CA GLY A 27 14.59 5.45 13.53
C GLY A 27 15.85 5.31 12.66
N ILE A 28 16.16 4.12 12.14
CA ILE A 28 17.25 3.95 11.18
C ILE A 28 16.75 4.33 9.77
N PHE A 29 17.45 5.23 9.11
CA PHE A 29 17.18 5.69 7.73
C PHE A 29 17.43 4.56 6.71
N MET A 30 16.51 3.61 6.62
CA MET A 30 16.47 2.64 5.52
C MET A 30 15.21 2.91 4.69
N SER A 31 15.33 2.92 3.37
CA SER A 31 14.17 3.07 2.49
C SER A 31 13.20 1.90 2.65
N LEU A 32 11.90 2.20 2.62
CA LEU A 32 10.82 1.22 2.66
C LEU A 32 10.56 0.72 1.24
N LYS A 33 10.76 -0.56 0.98
CA LYS A 33 10.47 -1.18 -0.32
C LYS A 33 8.98 -1.39 -0.49
N PHE A 34 8.38 -0.47 -1.23
CA PHE A 34 6.95 -0.39 -1.46
C PHE A 34 6.53 -1.19 -2.70
N ALA A 35 5.53 -2.04 -2.54
CA ALA A 35 4.98 -2.82 -3.62
C ALA A 35 3.47 -2.61 -3.80
N ILE A 36 2.99 -2.67 -5.03
CA ILE A 36 1.58 -2.52 -5.39
C ILE A 36 1.02 -3.84 -5.88
N LEU A 37 -0.08 -4.28 -5.29
CA LEU A 37 -0.84 -5.43 -5.71
C LEU A 37 -1.99 -4.98 -6.61
N THR A 38 -1.94 -5.37 -7.86
CA THR A 38 -2.75 -5.08 -9.05
C THR A 38 -2.19 -3.98 -9.95
N ALA A 39 -2.77 -3.85 -11.17
CA ALA A 39 -2.47 -2.78 -12.11
C ALA A 39 -3.79 -2.17 -12.64
N GLY A 40 -4.68 -1.81 -11.73
CA GLY A 40 -5.93 -1.09 -12.00
C GLY A 40 -5.76 0.44 -11.89
N ASN A 41 -6.85 1.18 -12.05
CA ASN A 41 -6.83 2.64 -12.02
C ASN A 41 -6.31 3.22 -10.70
N ILE A 42 -6.77 2.67 -9.56
CA ILE A 42 -6.35 3.15 -8.24
C ILE A 42 -4.89 2.77 -7.95
N ALA A 43 -4.45 1.58 -8.40
CA ALA A 43 -3.05 1.19 -8.35
C ALA A 43 -2.16 2.14 -9.17
N GLY A 44 -2.63 2.57 -10.34
CA GLY A 44 -1.94 3.56 -11.17
C GLY A 44 -1.85 4.94 -10.51
N ALA A 45 -2.92 5.41 -9.86
CA ALA A 45 -2.88 6.65 -9.09
C ALA A 45 -1.85 6.58 -7.95
N MET A 46 -1.86 5.48 -7.19
CA MET A 46 -0.89 5.24 -6.13
C MET A 46 0.55 5.18 -6.66
N ALA A 47 0.78 4.49 -7.79
CA ALA A 47 2.10 4.39 -8.39
C ALA A 47 2.67 5.76 -8.76
N ARG A 48 1.86 6.63 -9.39
CA ARG A 48 2.25 8.02 -9.70
C ARG A 48 2.56 8.82 -8.45
N THR A 49 1.72 8.71 -7.42
CA THR A 49 1.91 9.42 -6.15
C THR A 49 3.22 9.01 -5.49
N VAL A 50 3.47 7.71 -5.33
CA VAL A 50 4.69 7.20 -4.67
C VAL A 50 5.94 7.55 -5.49
N SER A 51 5.85 7.57 -6.83
CA SER A 51 6.97 7.96 -7.69
C SER A 51 7.41 9.42 -7.49
N GLN A 52 6.51 10.29 -7.03
CA GLN A 52 6.82 11.69 -6.71
C GLN A 52 7.47 11.86 -5.31
N MET A 53 7.36 10.84 -4.45
CA MET A 53 7.89 10.85 -3.08
C MET A 53 9.34 10.31 -3.00
N LYS A 54 10.08 10.32 -4.12
CA LYS A 54 11.48 9.89 -4.17
C LYS A 54 12.33 10.74 -3.23
N GLY A 55 13.09 10.08 -2.36
CA GLY A 55 13.91 10.75 -1.34
C GLY A 55 13.25 10.87 0.03
N GLU A 56 11.97 10.53 0.16
CA GLU A 56 11.24 10.50 1.44
C GLU A 56 11.36 9.15 2.16
N GLY A 57 12.34 8.32 1.80
CA GLY A 57 12.56 7.01 2.42
C GLY A 57 11.65 5.91 1.88
N ILE A 58 11.04 6.11 0.71
CA ILE A 58 10.20 5.12 0.02
C ILE A 58 10.88 4.74 -1.30
N GLU A 59 10.97 3.46 -1.57
CA GLU A 59 11.46 2.89 -2.82
C GLU A 59 10.29 2.32 -3.64
N CYS A 60 10.11 2.79 -4.88
CA CYS A 60 9.19 2.19 -5.86
C CYS A 60 9.72 0.81 -6.25
N TYR A 61 9.42 -0.23 -5.46
CA TYR A 61 10.10 -1.50 -5.58
C TYR A 61 9.42 -2.45 -6.56
N ALA A 62 8.15 -2.83 -6.34
CA ALA A 62 7.51 -3.85 -7.18
C ALA A 62 6.05 -3.58 -7.50
N ILE A 63 5.60 -4.05 -8.66
CA ILE A 63 4.18 -4.13 -9.04
C ILE A 63 3.84 -5.55 -9.44
N ALA A 64 2.76 -6.11 -8.89
CA ALA A 64 2.24 -7.41 -9.27
C ALA A 64 0.85 -7.31 -9.89
N ALA A 65 0.61 -8.04 -10.97
CA ALA A 65 -0.72 -8.18 -11.55
C ALA A 65 -0.88 -9.58 -12.17
N ARG A 66 -2.13 -9.98 -12.44
CA ARG A 66 -2.43 -11.23 -13.15
C ARG A 66 -1.92 -11.22 -14.62
N SER A 67 -1.78 -10.03 -15.20
CA SER A 67 -1.10 -9.82 -16.48
C SER A 67 0.27 -9.21 -16.21
N LEU A 68 1.32 -9.95 -16.55
CA LEU A 68 2.71 -9.46 -16.42
C LEU A 68 2.94 -8.23 -17.29
N GLU A 69 2.34 -8.16 -18.47
CA GLU A 69 2.47 -7.03 -19.39
C GLU A 69 1.92 -5.74 -18.74
N ARG A 70 0.76 -5.82 -18.08
CA ARG A 70 0.19 -4.67 -17.35
C ARG A 70 1.04 -4.27 -16.15
N ALA A 71 1.59 -5.25 -15.42
CA ALA A 71 2.50 -4.97 -14.33
C ALA A 71 3.78 -4.28 -14.83
N LYS A 72 4.37 -4.77 -15.94
CA LYS A 72 5.55 -4.16 -16.57
C LYS A 72 5.29 -2.74 -17.06
N ALA A 73 4.17 -2.51 -17.75
CA ALA A 73 3.82 -1.19 -18.25
C ALA A 73 3.71 -0.18 -17.08
N LEU A 74 2.94 -0.52 -16.04
CA LEU A 74 2.74 0.35 -14.89
C LEU A 74 4.06 0.58 -14.11
N ALA A 75 4.89 -0.45 -13.98
CA ALA A 75 6.20 -0.36 -13.33
C ALA A 75 7.13 0.59 -14.10
N TYR A 76 7.23 0.41 -15.40
CA TYR A 76 8.06 1.24 -16.28
C TYR A 76 7.64 2.72 -16.25
N GLU A 77 6.34 3.01 -16.36
CA GLU A 77 5.80 4.37 -16.36
C GLU A 77 6.07 5.12 -15.04
N ASN A 78 6.18 4.40 -13.92
CA ASN A 78 6.28 5.00 -12.59
C ASN A 78 7.61 4.71 -11.87
N GLY A 79 8.58 4.11 -12.58
CA GLY A 79 9.92 3.89 -12.05
C GLY A 79 10.00 2.84 -10.94
N PHE A 80 9.13 1.82 -10.98
CA PHE A 80 9.24 0.63 -10.15
C PHE A 80 10.26 -0.35 -10.74
N SER A 81 11.04 -0.96 -9.86
CA SER A 81 12.19 -1.79 -10.27
C SER A 81 11.78 -3.16 -10.80
N ILE A 82 10.68 -3.73 -10.28
CA ILE A 82 10.28 -5.13 -10.55
C ILE A 82 8.81 -5.21 -10.96
N ALA A 83 8.50 -6.14 -11.85
CA ALA A 83 7.12 -6.49 -12.21
C ALA A 83 6.90 -8.00 -12.09
N TYR A 84 5.84 -8.39 -11.38
CA TYR A 84 5.43 -9.79 -11.20
C TYR A 84 4.13 -10.10 -11.94
N GLY A 85 4.08 -11.28 -12.58
CA GLY A 85 2.89 -11.82 -13.25
C GLY A 85 1.94 -12.57 -12.30
N SER A 86 2.26 -12.63 -11.01
CA SER A 86 1.42 -13.26 -9.99
C SER A 86 1.56 -12.56 -8.64
N TYR A 87 0.50 -12.58 -7.84
CA TYR A 87 0.51 -12.05 -6.48
C TYR A 87 1.39 -12.88 -5.54
N LYS A 88 1.40 -14.20 -5.75
CA LYS A 88 2.24 -15.12 -4.98
C LYS A 88 3.72 -14.73 -5.07
N ALA A 89 4.23 -14.46 -6.27
CA ALA A 89 5.62 -14.07 -6.46
C ALA A 89 5.98 -12.79 -5.71
N LEU A 90 5.06 -11.81 -5.66
CA LEU A 90 5.25 -10.60 -4.86
C LEU A 90 5.29 -10.91 -3.36
N PHE A 91 4.40 -11.76 -2.85
CA PHE A 91 4.35 -12.11 -1.44
C PHE A 91 5.59 -12.90 -0.99
N GLU A 92 6.11 -13.78 -1.83
CA GLU A 92 7.32 -14.59 -1.57
C GLU A 92 8.62 -13.78 -1.65
N ASP A 93 8.61 -12.59 -2.24
CA ASP A 93 9.79 -11.73 -2.29
C ASP A 93 10.08 -11.14 -0.91
N LYS A 94 11.22 -11.57 -0.31
CA LYS A 94 11.63 -11.15 1.03
C LYS A 94 12.04 -9.68 1.12
N GLU A 95 12.35 -9.07 0.00
CA GLU A 95 12.76 -7.67 -0.07
C GLU A 95 11.59 -6.69 0.01
N VAL A 96 10.35 -7.14 -0.26
CA VAL A 96 9.16 -6.31 -0.11
C VAL A 96 8.87 -6.06 1.37
N ASP A 97 8.83 -4.80 1.78
CA ASP A 97 8.48 -4.40 3.15
C ASP A 97 6.97 -4.16 3.30
N LEU A 98 6.38 -3.41 2.38
CA LEU A 98 4.97 -2.96 2.44
C LEU A 98 4.25 -3.26 1.14
N VAL A 99 3.07 -3.85 1.26
CA VAL A 99 2.16 -4.11 0.13
C VAL A 99 0.95 -3.20 0.20
N TYR A 100 0.74 -2.42 -0.87
CA TYR A 100 -0.51 -1.72 -1.11
C TYR A 100 -1.49 -2.63 -1.85
N VAL A 101 -2.58 -2.99 -1.18
CA VAL A 101 -3.63 -3.85 -1.71
C VAL A 101 -4.69 -2.99 -2.41
N ALA A 102 -4.65 -2.98 -3.75
CA ALA A 102 -5.54 -2.19 -4.63
C ALA A 102 -6.43 -3.08 -5.50
N SER A 103 -6.77 -4.26 -5.01
CA SER A 103 -7.65 -5.21 -5.69
C SER A 103 -9.14 -4.77 -5.61
N PRO A 104 -10.05 -5.44 -6.33
CA PRO A 104 -11.49 -5.25 -6.08
C PRO A 104 -11.86 -5.57 -4.63
N HIS A 105 -12.84 -4.88 -4.07
CA HIS A 105 -13.23 -4.96 -2.65
C HIS A 105 -13.47 -6.38 -2.15
N SER A 106 -14.03 -7.26 -2.99
CA SER A 106 -14.27 -8.67 -2.66
C SER A 106 -13.01 -9.49 -2.39
N HIS A 107 -11.85 -8.98 -2.75
CA HIS A 107 -10.55 -9.67 -2.59
C HIS A 107 -9.62 -8.98 -1.58
N HIS A 108 -10.02 -7.85 -0.97
CA HIS A 108 -9.19 -7.12 -0.03
C HIS A 108 -8.76 -8.00 1.15
N TYR A 109 -9.73 -8.68 1.78
CA TYR A 109 -9.46 -9.54 2.92
C TYR A 109 -8.44 -10.64 2.60
N GLU A 110 -8.68 -11.40 1.52
CA GLU A 110 -7.79 -12.51 1.12
C GLU A 110 -6.38 -12.03 0.81
N HIS A 111 -6.26 -10.92 0.07
CA HIS A 111 -4.95 -10.39 -0.32
C HIS A 111 -4.21 -9.74 0.86
N ALA A 112 -4.92 -9.01 1.74
CA ALA A 112 -4.32 -8.45 2.94
C ALA A 112 -3.84 -9.56 3.89
N LYS A 113 -4.66 -10.62 4.09
CA LYS A 113 -4.30 -11.79 4.87
C LYS A 113 -3.05 -12.47 4.32
N ALA A 114 -3.03 -12.76 3.01
CA ALA A 114 -1.88 -13.39 2.38
C ALA A 114 -0.60 -12.54 2.52
N ALA A 115 -0.67 -11.22 2.36
CA ALA A 115 0.48 -10.35 2.56
C ALA A 115 1.00 -10.40 4.02
N LEU A 116 0.10 -10.32 5.01
CA LEU A 116 0.45 -10.45 6.43
C LEU A 116 1.06 -11.82 6.75
N GLU A 117 0.50 -12.91 6.20
CA GLU A 117 1.02 -14.27 6.37
C GLU A 117 2.44 -14.43 5.81
N HIS A 118 2.81 -13.65 4.81
CA HIS A 118 4.17 -13.59 4.25
C HIS A 118 5.07 -12.53 4.91
N GLY A 119 4.65 -11.98 6.06
CA GLY A 119 5.46 -11.04 6.82
C GLY A 119 5.54 -9.62 6.23
N LYS A 120 4.56 -9.23 5.41
CA LYS A 120 4.52 -7.89 4.82
C LYS A 120 3.62 -6.96 5.63
N HIS A 121 4.04 -5.71 5.79
CA HIS A 121 3.14 -4.65 6.21
C HIS A 121 2.08 -4.40 5.13
N VAL A 122 0.90 -3.94 5.52
CA VAL A 122 -0.22 -3.79 4.58
C VAL A 122 -0.87 -2.41 4.68
N LEU A 123 -0.98 -1.75 3.54
CA LEU A 123 -1.90 -0.64 3.29
C LEU A 123 -3.00 -1.16 2.36
N CYS A 124 -4.22 -1.29 2.87
CA CYS A 124 -5.33 -1.84 2.10
C CYS A 124 -6.32 -0.76 1.68
N GLU A 125 -6.75 -0.76 0.42
CA GLU A 125 -7.80 0.12 -0.06
C GLU A 125 -9.11 -0.08 0.72
N LYS A 126 -9.86 1.01 0.76
CA LYS A 126 -11.18 1.04 1.42
C LYS A 126 -12.28 0.46 0.51
N PRO A 127 -13.31 -0.21 1.06
CA PRO A 127 -13.35 -0.74 2.42
C PRO A 127 -12.41 -1.96 2.54
N MET A 128 -11.67 -2.03 3.66
CA MET A 128 -10.66 -3.07 3.88
C MET A 128 -11.26 -4.49 3.92
N THR A 129 -12.46 -4.61 4.47
CA THR A 129 -13.17 -5.89 4.60
C THR A 129 -14.67 -5.69 4.36
N VAL A 130 -15.40 -6.78 4.17
CA VAL A 130 -16.86 -6.77 3.94
C VAL A 130 -17.66 -6.92 5.25
N ASN A 131 -17.02 -7.30 6.35
CA ASN A 131 -17.64 -7.44 7.68
C ASN A 131 -16.61 -7.26 8.80
N GLU A 132 -17.12 -7.14 10.03
CA GLU A 132 -16.33 -6.91 11.23
C GLU A 132 -15.44 -8.09 11.60
N GLU A 133 -15.90 -9.33 11.39
CA GLU A 133 -15.16 -10.54 11.73
C GLU A 133 -13.85 -10.61 10.95
N GLN A 134 -13.91 -10.36 9.63
CA GLN A 134 -12.71 -10.29 8.79
C GLN A 134 -11.75 -9.18 9.24
N ALA A 135 -12.27 -8.02 9.62
CA ALA A 135 -11.42 -6.92 10.11
C ALA A 135 -10.71 -7.33 11.42
N LYS A 136 -11.44 -7.91 12.37
CA LYS A 136 -10.88 -8.40 13.63
C LYS A 136 -9.78 -9.44 13.39
N GLU A 137 -10.02 -10.39 12.47
CA GLU A 137 -9.02 -11.41 12.13
C GLU A 137 -7.75 -10.80 11.55
N LEU A 138 -7.86 -9.87 10.60
CA LEU A 138 -6.69 -9.21 10.01
C LEU A 138 -5.89 -8.41 11.04
N PHE A 139 -6.57 -7.66 11.94
CA PHE A 139 -5.89 -6.91 13.00
C PHE A 139 -5.23 -7.83 14.03
N ALA A 140 -5.87 -8.95 14.37
CA ALA A 140 -5.29 -9.95 15.26
C ALA A 140 -4.02 -10.56 14.66
N LEU A 141 -4.08 -10.97 13.38
CA LEU A 141 -2.95 -11.51 12.64
C LEU A 141 -1.79 -10.50 12.53
N ALA A 142 -2.09 -9.25 12.18
CA ALA A 142 -1.08 -8.20 12.10
C ALA A 142 -0.39 -7.97 13.45
N LYS A 143 -1.17 -7.93 14.55
CA LYS A 143 -0.66 -7.79 15.92
C LYS A 143 0.23 -8.96 16.33
N GLU A 144 -0.22 -10.20 16.07
CA GLU A 144 0.53 -11.43 16.37
C GLU A 144 1.89 -11.43 15.68
N ARG A 145 1.93 -10.98 14.44
CA ARG A 145 3.16 -10.95 13.62
C ARG A 145 4.01 -9.68 13.77
N GLY A 146 3.59 -8.73 14.61
CA GLY A 146 4.27 -7.44 14.77
C GLY A 146 4.27 -6.59 13.50
N LEU A 147 3.25 -6.76 12.65
CA LEU A 147 3.12 -6.05 11.38
C LEU A 147 2.14 -4.89 11.48
N LEU A 148 2.31 -3.90 10.61
CA LEU A 148 1.34 -2.82 10.44
C LEU A 148 0.28 -3.23 9.42
N LEU A 149 -0.97 -2.99 9.79
CA LEU A 149 -2.12 -3.03 8.89
C LEU A 149 -2.87 -1.70 9.03
N THR A 150 -3.14 -1.07 7.91
CA THR A 150 -3.94 0.16 7.89
C THR A 150 -4.86 0.20 6.67
N GLU A 151 -6.01 0.84 6.83
CA GLU A 151 -6.93 1.11 5.73
C GLU A 151 -6.60 2.46 5.09
N ALA A 152 -6.60 2.50 3.76
CA ALA A 152 -6.32 3.70 2.98
C ALA A 152 -7.52 4.68 3.00
N THR A 153 -7.87 5.19 4.18
CA THR A 153 -8.93 6.18 4.39
C THR A 153 -8.35 7.59 4.18
N TRP A 154 -8.00 7.90 2.94
CA TRP A 154 -7.33 9.14 2.53
C TRP A 154 -8.08 10.43 2.97
N THR A 155 -9.41 10.38 3.10
CA THR A 155 -10.23 11.50 3.55
C THR A 155 -9.86 12.01 4.95
N ARG A 156 -9.28 11.18 5.81
CA ARG A 156 -8.80 11.58 7.15
C ARG A 156 -7.64 12.58 7.10
N PHE A 157 -6.94 12.66 5.99
CA PHE A 157 -5.74 13.46 5.82
C PHE A 157 -5.95 14.66 4.90
N MET A 158 -7.20 14.94 4.53
CA MET A 158 -7.53 16.11 3.73
C MET A 158 -7.27 17.40 4.51
N PRO A 159 -6.78 18.47 3.85
CA PRO A 159 -6.40 19.72 4.52
C PRO A 159 -7.51 20.39 5.35
N PHE A 160 -8.78 20.10 5.03
CA PHE A 160 -9.92 20.66 5.78
C PHE A 160 -10.23 19.89 7.09
N VAL A 161 -9.69 18.68 7.29
CA VAL A 161 -10.01 17.86 8.47
C VAL A 161 -9.60 18.54 9.78
N PRO A 162 -8.40 19.15 9.91
CA PRO A 162 -8.07 19.91 11.13
C PRO A 162 -9.06 21.01 11.46
N ALA A 163 -9.54 21.73 10.42
CA ALA A 163 -10.52 22.81 10.60
C ALA A 163 -11.92 22.35 11.03
N LEU A 164 -12.23 21.06 10.89
CA LEU A 164 -13.48 20.47 11.39
C LEU A 164 -13.38 19.96 12.83
N GLN A 165 -12.16 19.89 13.38
CA GLN A 165 -11.90 19.38 14.74
C GLN A 165 -11.75 20.51 15.77
N GLU A 166 -11.72 21.77 15.31
CA GLU A 166 -11.80 23.00 16.12
C GLU A 166 -13.26 23.40 16.37
#